data_5b2d0cc9b2b61fc50f9574435f180f3d
#
_entry.id   5b2d0cc9b2b61fc50f9574435f180f3d
#
_cell.length_a   1.000
_cell.length_b   1.000
_cell.length_c   1.000
_cell.angle_alpha   90.00
_cell.angle_beta   90.00
_cell.angle_gamma   90.00
#
_symmetry.space_group_name_H-M   'P 1'
#
loop_
_entity.id
_entity.type
_entity.pdbx_description
1 polymer ?
#
loop_
_entity_poly.entity_id
_entity_poly.type
_entity_poly.pdbx_seq_one_letter_code
_entity_poly.pdbx_strand_id
1 'polypeptide(L)'
;MPLGNAGIGPGLGNSDPANQLQRMVRSGSSFSGNESHVVFLNEKGENFKDISSITGLDYDDDGRSVCMSDWDRDGDLDVWISNRNGPQIRYFRNDSPNLNKSIIISLEGKTCNRDAIGARVVLRTKDGLSQMRTVTAGSGFLSQSTKALHFGIANKEESMELDIYWPGNKIQKVENIIPGHYVIKQGSKPKSLEVNNSFEINSTPRNKPVDRTLLAQVLPVKSIFGLSKNDLKKPILLSMTRNDCEQCDYQLMTWKKNPPKGLTLKILNSEKLAKNNQLLLELFQITHDHFYEIIGRAIPTPVSFLISTKGNLRAIYRGVIDPKTLSEDMISIQNDNLDLRNISLPFEGIWASRSNPTA
;
A
#
# COMPACT_ATOMS: atom_id res chain seq x y z
N MET A 1 -17.38 -25.37 7.64
CA MET A 1 -16.10 -25.51 8.35
C MET A 1 -16.22 -24.77 9.67
N PRO A 2 -15.81 -25.34 10.80
CA PRO A 2 -16.00 -24.69 12.10
C PRO A 2 -15.03 -23.53 12.25
N LEU A 3 -15.56 -22.39 12.69
CA LEU A 3 -14.82 -21.19 13.09
C LEU A 3 -13.83 -21.59 14.20
N GLY A 4 -12.54 -21.44 13.93
CA GLY A 4 -11.49 -21.66 14.90
C GLY A 4 -11.64 -20.71 16.10
N ASN A 5 -11.68 -21.27 17.29
CA ASN A 5 -11.70 -20.57 18.56
C ASN A 5 -10.45 -19.68 18.68
N ALA A 6 -10.61 -18.39 18.47
CA ALA A 6 -9.68 -17.41 19.02
C ALA A 6 -9.84 -17.41 20.53
N GLY A 7 -8.85 -17.94 21.24
CA GLY A 7 -8.84 -18.06 22.68
C GLY A 7 -9.06 -16.71 23.37
N ILE A 8 -10.21 -16.55 23.98
CA ILE A 8 -10.53 -15.46 24.90
C ILE A 8 -9.84 -15.79 26.22
N GLY A 9 -8.79 -15.05 26.56
CA GLY A 9 -8.16 -15.16 27.87
C GLY A 9 -9.14 -14.79 28.99
N PRO A 10 -9.07 -15.44 30.18
CA PRO A 10 -10.01 -15.23 31.26
C PRO A 10 -9.75 -13.88 31.95
N GLY A 11 -10.78 -13.05 32.02
CA GLY A 11 -10.83 -11.94 32.97
C GLY A 11 -11.10 -10.57 32.42
N LEU A 12 -12.28 -10.34 31.85
CA LEU A 12 -12.84 -8.98 31.74
C LEU A 12 -14.34 -9.04 32.03
N GLY A 13 -14.70 -8.48 33.19
CA GLY A 13 -16.08 -8.35 33.61
C GLY A 13 -16.93 -7.53 32.65
N ASN A 14 -18.24 -7.74 32.72
CA ASN A 14 -19.35 -7.11 31.99
C ASN A 14 -18.98 -5.82 31.25
N SER A 15 -18.38 -5.94 30.08
CA SER A 15 -18.12 -4.82 29.18
C SER A 15 -19.19 -4.80 28.09
N ASP A 16 -19.83 -3.65 27.95
CA ASP A 16 -20.76 -3.33 26.89
C ASP A 16 -20.25 -3.90 25.54
N PRO A 17 -21.06 -4.67 24.80
CA PRO A 17 -20.67 -5.24 23.50
C PRO A 17 -20.12 -4.20 22.52
N ALA A 18 -20.59 -2.96 22.59
CA ALA A 18 -20.08 -1.86 21.76
C ALA A 18 -18.62 -1.52 22.12
N ASN A 19 -18.26 -1.55 23.39
CA ASN A 19 -16.88 -1.32 23.84
C ASN A 19 -15.96 -2.51 23.47
N GLN A 20 -16.49 -3.71 23.47
CA GLN A 20 -15.75 -4.90 23.04
C GLN A 20 -15.49 -4.87 21.54
N LEU A 21 -16.50 -4.54 20.73
CA LEU A 21 -16.36 -4.35 19.29
C LEU A 21 -15.35 -3.23 18.97
N GLN A 22 -15.45 -2.11 19.69
CA GLN A 22 -14.54 -0.99 19.50
C GLN A 22 -13.08 -1.34 19.88
N ARG A 23 -12.89 -2.17 20.91
CA ARG A 23 -11.57 -2.70 21.26
C ARG A 23 -11.05 -3.66 20.19
N MET A 24 -11.89 -4.56 19.68
CA MET A 24 -11.53 -5.46 18.58
C MET A 24 -11.15 -4.69 17.32
N VAL A 25 -11.91 -3.65 16.97
CA VAL A 25 -11.58 -2.76 15.84
C VAL A 25 -10.26 -2.02 16.08
N ARG A 26 -10.04 -1.50 17.29
CA ARG A 26 -8.80 -0.80 17.67
C ARG A 26 -7.59 -1.73 17.78
N SER A 27 -7.79 -2.97 18.23
CA SER A 27 -6.74 -3.99 18.24
C SER A 27 -6.47 -4.58 16.85
N GLY A 28 -7.21 -4.13 15.84
CA GLY A 28 -7.05 -4.58 14.46
C GLY A 28 -7.41 -6.02 14.22
N SER A 29 -8.26 -6.57 15.09
CA SER A 29 -8.83 -7.88 14.81
C SER A 29 -9.53 -7.82 13.47
N SER A 30 -9.10 -8.63 12.53
CA SER A 30 -9.76 -8.75 11.25
C SER A 30 -11.05 -9.53 11.39
N PHE A 31 -12.14 -9.05 10.79
CA PHE A 31 -13.39 -9.81 10.70
C PHE A 31 -13.34 -10.87 9.59
N SER A 32 -12.35 -10.77 8.70
CA SER A 32 -12.18 -11.65 7.53
C SER A 32 -11.07 -12.69 7.70
N GLY A 33 -10.29 -12.68 8.76
CA GLY A 33 -9.41 -13.79 9.13
C GLY A 33 -8.08 -13.87 8.38
N ASN A 34 -7.53 -12.78 7.86
CA ASN A 34 -6.30 -12.76 7.05
C ASN A 34 -6.44 -13.62 5.77
N GLU A 35 -7.48 -13.37 5.03
CA GLU A 35 -7.71 -14.07 3.78
C GLU A 35 -6.74 -13.57 2.71
N SER A 36 -6.16 -14.53 1.97
CA SER A 36 -5.26 -14.23 0.87
C SER A 36 -6.03 -13.69 -0.33
N HIS A 37 -5.36 -12.83 -1.10
CA HIS A 37 -5.89 -12.41 -2.39
C HIS A 37 -5.95 -13.59 -3.34
N VAL A 38 -6.99 -13.66 -4.16
CA VAL A 38 -7.19 -14.75 -5.11
C VAL A 38 -7.24 -14.20 -6.52
N VAL A 39 -6.51 -14.84 -7.42
CA VAL A 39 -6.46 -14.51 -8.85
C VAL A 39 -6.88 -15.70 -9.67
N PHE A 40 -7.91 -15.52 -10.48
CA PHE A 40 -8.39 -16.55 -11.40
C PHE A 40 -8.07 -16.17 -12.84
N LEU A 41 -7.43 -17.11 -13.55
CA LEU A 41 -7.27 -17.03 -14.99
C LEU A 41 -8.52 -17.57 -15.66
N ASN A 42 -9.14 -16.75 -16.50
CA ASN A 42 -10.26 -17.17 -17.33
C ASN A 42 -9.75 -17.90 -18.59
N GLU A 43 -10.00 -19.19 -18.69
CA GLU A 43 -9.70 -20.00 -19.86
C GLU A 43 -10.86 -19.95 -20.86
N LYS A 44 -10.87 -18.94 -21.71
CA LYS A 44 -11.83 -18.76 -22.82
C LYS A 44 -13.32 -18.79 -22.43
N GLY A 45 -13.62 -18.52 -21.15
CA GLY A 45 -14.99 -18.56 -20.62
C GLY A 45 -15.49 -19.94 -20.21
N GLU A 46 -14.68 -20.99 -20.36
CA GLU A 46 -15.07 -22.35 -20.00
C GLU A 46 -14.69 -22.69 -18.56
N ASN A 47 -13.51 -22.29 -18.12
CA ASN A 47 -12.99 -22.57 -16.79
C ASN A 47 -12.26 -21.37 -16.20
N PHE A 48 -12.17 -21.35 -14.86
CA PHE A 48 -11.36 -20.43 -14.11
C PHE A 48 -10.32 -21.20 -13.30
N LYS A 49 -9.03 -20.95 -13.57
CA LYS A 49 -7.93 -21.57 -12.82
C LYS A 49 -7.38 -20.61 -11.79
N ASP A 50 -7.22 -21.08 -10.56
CA ASP A 50 -6.53 -20.33 -9.51
C ASP A 50 -5.03 -20.28 -9.85
N ILE A 51 -4.54 -19.05 -10.08
CA ILE A 51 -3.14 -18.75 -10.38
C ILE A 51 -2.51 -17.84 -9.34
N SER A 52 -3.13 -17.68 -8.18
CA SER A 52 -2.74 -16.73 -7.13
C SER A 52 -1.28 -16.84 -6.74
N SER A 53 -0.80 -18.06 -6.48
CA SER A 53 0.59 -18.31 -6.10
C SER A 53 1.60 -18.05 -7.22
N ILE A 54 1.18 -18.23 -8.49
CA ILE A 54 2.05 -18.02 -9.66
C ILE A 54 2.21 -16.53 -9.95
N THR A 55 1.14 -15.75 -9.79
CA THR A 55 1.16 -14.30 -10.01
C THR A 55 1.89 -13.55 -8.92
N GLY A 56 2.08 -14.17 -7.74
CA GLY A 56 2.64 -13.52 -6.57
C GLY A 56 1.72 -12.45 -5.98
N LEU A 57 0.42 -12.55 -6.19
CA LEU A 57 -0.60 -11.67 -5.63
C LEU A 57 -1.27 -12.25 -4.38
N ASP A 58 -0.89 -13.45 -3.95
CA ASP A 58 -1.46 -14.23 -2.85
C ASP A 58 -1.08 -13.72 -1.44
N TYR A 59 -1.16 -12.41 -1.22
CA TYR A 59 -0.90 -11.83 0.09
C TYR A 59 -2.11 -11.95 1.01
N ASP A 60 -1.87 -12.21 2.29
CA ASP A 60 -2.89 -12.33 3.36
C ASP A 60 -3.22 -10.98 4.03
N ASP A 61 -3.27 -9.91 3.22
CA ASP A 61 -3.35 -8.53 3.69
C ASP A 61 -4.78 -8.06 4.02
N ASP A 62 -5.76 -8.93 3.93
CA ASP A 62 -7.16 -8.56 4.17
C ASP A 62 -7.67 -7.50 3.16
N GLY A 63 -7.58 -7.84 1.87
CA GLY A 63 -7.90 -6.94 0.75
C GLY A 63 -9.33 -6.39 0.78
N ARG A 64 -9.48 -5.12 0.42
CA ARG A 64 -10.76 -4.41 0.42
C ARG A 64 -11.22 -3.94 -0.94
N SER A 65 -10.30 -3.42 -1.71
CA SER A 65 -10.63 -2.96 -3.04
C SER A 65 -9.47 -3.16 -4.00
N VAL A 66 -9.81 -3.34 -5.26
CA VAL A 66 -8.87 -3.48 -6.35
C VAL A 66 -9.20 -2.49 -7.45
N CYS A 67 -8.18 -1.87 -8.03
CA CYS A 67 -8.32 -1.14 -9.26
C CYS A 67 -7.17 -1.48 -10.22
N MET A 68 -7.44 -1.34 -11.50
CA MET A 68 -6.50 -1.64 -12.57
C MET A 68 -6.28 -0.41 -13.44
N SER A 69 -5.02 -0.19 -13.81
CA SER A 69 -4.64 0.83 -14.78
C SER A 69 -3.28 0.46 -15.38
N ASP A 70 -3.04 0.83 -16.59
CA ASP A 70 -1.71 0.86 -17.17
C ASP A 70 -0.99 2.10 -16.58
N TRP A 71 -0.27 1.89 -15.48
CA TRP A 71 0.28 3.00 -14.69
C TRP A 71 1.62 3.49 -15.25
N ASP A 72 2.50 2.57 -15.64
CA ASP A 72 3.80 2.90 -16.23
C ASP A 72 3.73 3.08 -17.75
N ARG A 73 2.54 2.87 -18.34
CA ARG A 73 2.23 3.08 -19.76
C ARG A 73 3.00 2.17 -20.70
N ASP A 74 3.28 0.97 -20.25
CA ASP A 74 3.94 -0.06 -21.07
C ASP A 74 2.95 -0.86 -21.94
N GLY A 75 1.65 -0.65 -21.74
CA GLY A 75 0.56 -1.29 -22.49
C GLY A 75 -0.09 -2.45 -21.74
N ASP A 76 0.40 -2.82 -20.58
CA ASP A 76 -0.14 -3.85 -19.72
C ASP A 76 -0.92 -3.24 -18.54
N LEU A 77 -1.84 -4.01 -17.95
CA LEU A 77 -2.60 -3.53 -16.79
C LEU A 77 -1.89 -3.90 -15.51
N ASP A 78 -1.62 -2.89 -14.70
CA ASP A 78 -1.15 -3.00 -13.33
C ASP A 78 -2.30 -3.07 -12.34
N VAL A 79 -2.01 -3.52 -11.14
CA VAL A 79 -3.00 -3.74 -10.09
C VAL A 79 -2.65 -2.94 -8.84
N TRP A 80 -3.62 -2.17 -8.35
CA TRP A 80 -3.59 -1.50 -7.06
C TRP A 80 -4.58 -2.18 -6.12
N ILE A 81 -4.14 -2.55 -4.94
CA ILE A 81 -4.98 -3.18 -3.93
C ILE A 81 -4.93 -2.34 -2.66
N SER A 82 -6.10 -1.98 -2.15
CA SER A 82 -6.20 -1.43 -0.81
C SER A 82 -6.55 -2.54 0.17
N ASN A 83 -5.89 -2.53 1.31
CA ASN A 83 -6.04 -3.53 2.35
C ASN A 83 -6.59 -2.89 3.62
N ARG A 84 -7.19 -3.68 4.48
CA ARG A 84 -7.60 -3.25 5.82
C ARG A 84 -6.39 -3.17 6.74
N ASN A 85 -5.52 -4.16 6.63
CA ASN A 85 -4.29 -4.26 7.41
C ASN A 85 -3.11 -3.68 6.62
N GLY A 86 -1.95 -3.66 7.21
CA GLY A 86 -0.75 -3.19 6.52
C GLY A 86 -0.14 -4.22 5.58
N PRO A 87 0.36 -3.77 4.47
CA PRO A 87 0.35 -2.39 3.99
C PRO A 87 -1.02 -1.98 3.45
N GLN A 88 -1.48 -0.75 3.74
CA GLN A 88 -2.81 -0.29 3.33
C GLN A 88 -3.01 -0.22 1.82
N ILE A 89 -1.93 -0.03 1.07
CA ILE A 89 -1.94 0.00 -0.39
C ILE A 89 -0.77 -0.82 -0.91
N ARG A 90 -1.04 -1.72 -1.86
CA ARG A 90 -0.04 -2.38 -2.68
C ARG A 90 -0.20 -2.00 -4.13
N TYR A 91 0.92 -1.78 -4.78
CA TYR A 91 1.02 -1.67 -6.21
C TYR A 91 1.76 -2.88 -6.76
N PHE A 92 1.16 -3.55 -7.74
CA PHE A 92 1.73 -4.68 -8.44
C PHE A 92 1.89 -4.30 -9.91
N ARG A 93 3.13 -4.09 -10.30
CA ARG A 93 3.45 -3.87 -11.71
C ARG A 93 3.41 -5.19 -12.45
N ASN A 94 2.81 -5.18 -13.63
CA ASN A 94 2.77 -6.34 -14.50
C ASN A 94 4.01 -6.38 -15.38
N ASP A 95 5.04 -7.08 -14.94
CA ASP A 95 6.28 -7.30 -15.69
C ASP A 95 6.26 -8.64 -16.45
N SER A 96 5.08 -9.17 -16.77
CA SER A 96 4.98 -10.45 -17.48
C SER A 96 5.66 -10.33 -18.84
N PRO A 97 6.58 -11.25 -19.19
CA PRO A 97 7.24 -11.22 -20.50
C PRO A 97 6.19 -11.50 -21.57
N ASN A 98 5.64 -10.44 -22.12
CA ASN A 98 4.50 -10.49 -23.01
C ASN A 98 4.89 -9.89 -24.37
N LEU A 99 4.77 -10.70 -25.43
CA LEU A 99 4.91 -10.25 -26.81
C LEU A 99 3.59 -9.70 -27.38
N ASN A 100 2.50 -9.77 -26.64
CA ASN A 100 1.21 -9.28 -27.05
C ASN A 100 1.17 -7.75 -26.99
N LYS A 101 0.39 -7.18 -27.88
CA LYS A 101 0.16 -5.75 -27.95
C LYS A 101 -1.20 -5.39 -27.40
N SER A 102 -1.41 -4.11 -27.13
CA SER A 102 -2.70 -3.59 -26.64
C SER A 102 -3.14 -2.36 -27.41
N ILE A 103 -4.44 -2.09 -27.37
CA ILE A 103 -5.03 -0.81 -27.72
C ILE A 103 -5.70 -0.25 -26.48
N ILE A 104 -5.28 0.96 -26.10
CA ILE A 104 -5.83 1.67 -24.93
C ILE A 104 -6.55 2.91 -25.44
N ILE A 105 -7.83 3.05 -25.09
CA ILE A 105 -8.71 4.07 -25.62
C ILE A 105 -9.31 4.90 -24.49
N SER A 106 -8.99 6.17 -24.45
CA SER A 106 -9.66 7.16 -23.62
C SER A 106 -10.71 7.89 -24.46
N LEU A 107 -11.96 7.95 -23.99
CA LEU A 107 -13.06 8.60 -24.67
C LEU A 107 -13.37 9.97 -24.03
N GLU A 108 -13.60 10.98 -24.87
CA GLU A 108 -14.07 12.29 -24.44
C GLU A 108 -15.44 12.60 -25.10
N GLY A 109 -16.49 12.74 -24.29
CA GLY A 109 -17.81 13.11 -24.74
C GLY A 109 -17.89 14.59 -25.10
N LYS A 110 -18.69 14.92 -26.12
CA LYS A 110 -19.02 16.29 -26.54
C LYS A 110 -20.49 16.63 -26.34
N THR A 111 -21.38 15.69 -26.70
CA THR A 111 -22.83 15.83 -26.54
C THR A 111 -23.40 14.93 -25.46
N CYS A 112 -22.57 14.16 -24.82
CA CYS A 112 -22.86 13.35 -23.63
C CYS A 112 -21.95 13.81 -22.47
N ASN A 113 -21.91 13.05 -21.37
CA ASN A 113 -21.01 13.37 -20.26
C ASN A 113 -19.53 13.34 -20.75
N ARG A 114 -18.71 14.25 -20.20
CA ARG A 114 -17.33 14.45 -20.61
C ARG A 114 -16.49 13.17 -20.60
N ASP A 115 -16.64 12.38 -19.59
CA ASP A 115 -15.88 11.15 -19.38
C ASP A 115 -16.44 9.97 -20.18
N ALA A 116 -17.45 10.20 -21.01
CA ALA A 116 -18.13 9.20 -21.83
C ALA A 116 -18.65 7.98 -21.05
N ILE A 117 -18.97 8.15 -19.76
CA ILE A 117 -19.52 7.08 -18.93
C ILE A 117 -20.78 6.51 -19.60
N GLY A 118 -20.83 5.19 -19.76
CA GLY A 118 -21.88 4.48 -20.48
C GLY A 118 -21.56 4.25 -21.97
N ALA A 119 -20.49 4.84 -22.50
CA ALA A 119 -20.03 4.52 -23.85
C ALA A 119 -19.51 3.08 -23.92
N ARG A 120 -19.84 2.40 -25.01
CA ARG A 120 -19.42 1.04 -25.30
C ARG A 120 -18.57 1.03 -26.57
N VAL A 121 -17.40 0.39 -26.48
CA VAL A 121 -16.52 0.19 -27.62
C VAL A 121 -16.45 -1.28 -27.97
N VAL A 122 -16.62 -1.59 -29.26
CA VAL A 122 -16.44 -2.93 -29.80
C VAL A 122 -15.24 -2.87 -30.75
N LEU A 123 -14.20 -3.59 -30.40
CA LEU A 123 -13.03 -3.82 -31.23
C LEU A 123 -13.27 -5.06 -32.09
N ARG A 124 -12.98 -4.99 -33.39
CA ARG A 124 -13.00 -6.14 -34.30
C ARG A 124 -11.68 -6.29 -35.01
N THR A 125 -11.18 -7.50 -35.00
CA THR A 125 -9.99 -7.88 -35.76
C THR A 125 -10.39 -8.50 -37.11
N LYS A 126 -9.49 -8.52 -38.07
CA LYS A 126 -9.76 -9.08 -39.41
C LYS A 126 -10.02 -10.57 -39.40
N ASP A 127 -9.48 -11.31 -38.42
CA ASP A 127 -9.71 -12.72 -38.23
C ASP A 127 -11.02 -13.05 -37.50
N GLY A 128 -11.86 -12.04 -37.24
CA GLY A 128 -13.21 -12.23 -36.70
C GLY A 128 -13.28 -12.17 -35.17
N LEU A 129 -12.19 -11.97 -34.46
CA LEU A 129 -12.24 -11.76 -33.01
C LEU A 129 -12.94 -10.45 -32.70
N SER A 130 -13.87 -10.47 -31.75
CA SER A 130 -14.58 -9.29 -31.28
C SER A 130 -14.45 -9.16 -29.76
N GLN A 131 -14.03 -8.00 -29.30
CA GLN A 131 -13.96 -7.65 -27.87
C GLN A 131 -14.82 -6.42 -27.58
N MET A 132 -15.48 -6.41 -26.46
CA MET A 132 -16.33 -5.30 -26.03
C MET A 132 -15.89 -4.79 -24.66
N ARG A 133 -15.82 -3.47 -24.50
CA ARG A 133 -15.60 -2.77 -23.22
C ARG A 133 -16.56 -1.62 -23.08
N THR A 134 -16.92 -1.31 -21.84
CA THR A 134 -17.81 -0.19 -21.50
C THR A 134 -17.12 0.73 -20.50
N VAL A 135 -17.24 2.04 -20.71
CA VAL A 135 -16.76 3.03 -19.75
C VAL A 135 -17.72 3.06 -18.57
N THR A 136 -17.20 2.73 -17.40
CA THR A 136 -17.99 2.67 -16.15
C THR A 136 -17.54 3.72 -15.14
N ALA A 137 -18.47 4.14 -14.28
CA ALA A 137 -18.19 4.93 -13.09
C ALA A 137 -18.29 4.01 -11.87
N GLY A 138 -17.17 3.53 -11.38
CA GLY A 138 -17.08 2.46 -10.39
C GLY A 138 -16.93 1.09 -11.05
N SER A 139 -15.94 0.33 -10.63
CA SER A 139 -15.60 -0.96 -11.23
C SER A 139 -15.36 -2.08 -10.21
N GLY A 140 -15.57 -1.80 -8.94
CA GLY A 140 -15.41 -2.75 -7.85
C GLY A 140 -15.95 -2.20 -6.55
N PHE A 141 -15.77 -2.96 -5.46
CA PHE A 141 -16.18 -2.50 -4.14
C PHE A 141 -15.29 -1.34 -3.69
N LEU A 142 -15.88 -0.16 -3.51
CA LEU A 142 -15.19 1.09 -3.11
C LEU A 142 -13.97 1.45 -3.98
N SER A 143 -13.97 1.05 -5.24
CA SER A 143 -12.87 1.31 -6.17
C SER A 143 -13.34 1.76 -7.55
N GLN A 144 -12.42 2.38 -8.27
CA GLN A 144 -12.58 2.80 -9.64
C GLN A 144 -11.30 2.49 -10.40
N SER A 145 -11.35 1.53 -11.32
CA SER A 145 -10.29 1.30 -12.31
C SER A 145 -10.22 2.45 -13.32
N THR A 146 -9.18 2.48 -14.12
CA THR A 146 -9.07 3.47 -15.20
C THR A 146 -10.32 3.48 -16.08
N LYS A 147 -10.71 4.67 -16.56
CA LYS A 147 -11.75 4.81 -17.56
C LYS A 147 -11.24 4.56 -18.99
N ALA A 148 -9.92 4.46 -19.16
CA ALA A 148 -9.33 4.02 -20.41
C ALA A 148 -9.66 2.55 -20.65
N LEU A 149 -10.18 2.26 -21.83
CA LEU A 149 -10.57 0.92 -22.22
C LEU A 149 -9.37 0.18 -22.79
N HIS A 150 -8.98 -0.89 -22.13
CA HIS A 150 -7.86 -1.72 -22.52
C HIS A 150 -8.32 -2.95 -23.31
N PHE A 151 -7.74 -3.15 -24.49
CA PHE A 151 -7.97 -4.30 -25.37
C PHE A 151 -6.63 -4.98 -25.60
N GLY A 152 -6.44 -6.14 -24.99
CA GLY A 152 -5.31 -7.02 -25.31
C GLY A 152 -5.55 -7.65 -26.69
N ILE A 153 -4.54 -7.54 -27.54
CA ILE A 153 -4.54 -8.13 -28.88
C ILE A 153 -3.29 -8.99 -29.00
N ALA A 154 -3.42 -10.19 -29.54
CA ALA A 154 -2.25 -11.03 -29.78
C ALA A 154 -1.17 -10.23 -30.55
N ASN A 155 0.03 -10.75 -30.67
CA ASN A 155 1.15 -10.10 -31.38
C ASN A 155 0.84 -9.81 -32.86
N LYS A 156 -0.21 -9.03 -33.10
CA LYS A 156 -0.69 -8.64 -34.42
C LYS A 156 -0.50 -7.16 -34.63
N GLU A 157 0.22 -6.79 -35.69
CA GLU A 157 0.37 -5.40 -36.13
C GLU A 157 -0.74 -4.96 -37.08
N GLU A 158 -1.74 -5.81 -37.26
CA GLU A 158 -2.83 -5.58 -38.21
C GLU A 158 -3.73 -4.44 -37.78
N SER A 159 -4.23 -3.71 -38.75
CA SER A 159 -5.26 -2.70 -38.53
C SER A 159 -6.58 -3.33 -38.15
N MET A 160 -7.24 -2.73 -37.19
CA MET A 160 -8.51 -3.17 -36.62
C MET A 160 -9.58 -2.10 -36.79
N GLU A 161 -10.83 -2.46 -36.47
CA GLU A 161 -11.97 -1.57 -36.52
C GLU A 161 -12.58 -1.37 -35.14
N LEU A 162 -13.06 -0.16 -34.86
CA LEU A 162 -13.82 0.14 -33.65
C LEU A 162 -15.20 0.65 -34.00
N ASP A 163 -16.21 0.10 -33.34
CA ASP A 163 -17.51 0.72 -33.23
C ASP A 163 -17.67 1.32 -31.85
N ILE A 164 -17.84 2.63 -31.77
CA ILE A 164 -18.02 3.38 -30.54
C ILE A 164 -19.50 3.77 -30.42
N TYR A 165 -20.18 3.20 -29.45
CA TYR A 165 -21.58 3.49 -29.11
C TYR A 165 -21.58 4.53 -28.00
N TRP A 166 -21.81 5.79 -28.37
CA TRP A 166 -21.85 6.91 -27.44
C TRP A 166 -23.20 6.92 -26.68
N PRO A 167 -23.25 7.40 -25.42
CA PRO A 167 -24.50 7.70 -24.75
C PRO A 167 -25.38 8.60 -25.62
N GLY A 168 -26.70 8.26 -25.76
CA GLY A 168 -27.60 8.97 -26.66
C GLY A 168 -27.67 8.38 -28.06
N ASN A 169 -27.31 7.10 -28.23
CA ASN A 169 -27.52 6.29 -29.45
C ASN A 169 -26.73 6.76 -30.71
N LYS A 170 -25.68 7.51 -30.56
CA LYS A 170 -24.78 7.84 -31.66
C LYS A 170 -23.70 6.78 -31.81
N ILE A 171 -23.47 6.33 -33.03
CA ILE A 171 -22.42 5.37 -33.36
C ILE A 171 -21.34 6.10 -34.13
N GLN A 172 -20.07 5.89 -33.73
CA GLN A 172 -18.90 6.37 -34.44
C GLN A 172 -18.04 5.16 -34.82
N LYS A 173 -17.69 5.06 -36.08
CA LYS A 173 -16.80 4.05 -36.59
C LYS A 173 -15.39 4.62 -36.76
N VAL A 174 -14.42 3.81 -36.41
CA VAL A 174 -12.99 4.09 -36.62
C VAL A 174 -12.41 2.88 -37.33
N GLU A 175 -11.86 3.13 -38.48
CA GLU A 175 -11.21 2.11 -39.30
C GLU A 175 -9.69 2.26 -39.20
N ASN A 176 -8.99 1.15 -39.45
CA ASN A 176 -7.52 1.12 -39.52
C ASN A 176 -6.79 1.60 -38.27
N ILE A 177 -7.33 1.30 -37.08
CA ILE A 177 -6.61 1.54 -35.83
C ILE A 177 -5.56 0.43 -35.61
N ILE A 178 -4.39 0.82 -35.18
CA ILE A 178 -3.25 -0.08 -34.88
C ILE A 178 -2.99 -0.09 -33.36
N PRO A 179 -2.18 -1.01 -32.82
CA PRO A 179 -1.79 -1.02 -31.41
C PRO A 179 -1.26 0.34 -30.94
N GLY A 180 -1.63 0.73 -29.72
CA GLY A 180 -1.18 1.99 -29.12
C GLY A 180 -2.22 2.65 -28.23
N HIS A 181 -1.89 3.84 -27.74
CA HIS A 181 -2.73 4.65 -26.86
C HIS A 181 -3.42 5.77 -27.63
N TYR A 182 -4.73 5.93 -27.42
CA TYR A 182 -5.53 6.89 -28.15
C TYR A 182 -6.47 7.68 -27.25
N VAL A 183 -6.64 8.96 -27.60
CA VAL A 183 -7.78 9.76 -27.15
C VAL A 183 -8.73 9.96 -28.32
N ILE A 184 -10.00 9.60 -28.13
CA ILE A 184 -11.05 9.75 -29.15
C ILE A 184 -12.12 10.69 -28.60
N LYS A 185 -12.18 11.89 -29.16
CA LYS A 185 -13.27 12.83 -28.88
C LYS A 185 -14.47 12.48 -29.73
N GLN A 186 -15.66 12.61 -29.16
CA GLN A 186 -16.92 12.31 -29.86
C GLN A 186 -17.02 13.07 -31.17
N GLY A 187 -17.13 12.34 -32.29
CA GLY A 187 -17.22 12.86 -33.62
C GLY A 187 -15.87 13.29 -34.26
N SER A 188 -14.77 13.00 -33.60
CA SER A 188 -13.42 13.33 -34.11
C SER A 188 -12.62 12.06 -34.42
N LYS A 189 -11.56 12.19 -35.24
CA LYS A 189 -10.61 11.10 -35.50
C LYS A 189 -9.81 10.77 -34.24
N PRO A 190 -9.36 9.52 -34.07
CA PRO A 190 -8.45 9.14 -33.01
C PRO A 190 -7.18 10.00 -33.02
N LYS A 191 -6.77 10.46 -31.86
CA LYS A 191 -5.47 11.10 -31.67
C LYS A 191 -4.57 10.13 -30.91
N SER A 192 -3.48 9.70 -31.53
CA SER A 192 -2.45 8.91 -30.84
C SER A 192 -1.82 9.74 -29.72
N LEU A 193 -1.60 9.11 -28.59
CA LEU A 193 -0.78 9.64 -27.51
C LEU A 193 0.61 9.02 -27.64
N GLU A 194 1.61 9.88 -27.79
CA GLU A 194 2.99 9.45 -27.63
C GLU A 194 3.20 9.17 -26.14
N VAL A 195 3.51 7.93 -25.84
CA VAL A 195 3.83 7.50 -24.50
C VAL A 195 5.34 7.57 -24.34
N ASN A 196 5.78 8.54 -23.56
CA ASN A 196 7.17 8.55 -23.11
C ASN A 196 7.30 7.49 -22.00
N ASN A 197 7.90 6.35 -22.32
CA ASN A 197 8.16 5.22 -21.40
C ASN A 197 9.22 5.57 -20.34
N SER A 198 9.14 6.73 -19.72
CA SER A 198 10.14 7.23 -18.79
C SER A 198 9.78 7.05 -17.29
N PHE A 199 8.73 6.32 -17.00
CA PHE A 199 8.43 5.98 -15.60
C PHE A 199 9.09 4.67 -15.22
N GLU A 200 10.38 4.73 -14.89
CA GLU A 200 11.01 3.64 -14.17
C GLU A 200 10.54 3.68 -12.71
N ILE A 201 9.55 2.87 -12.37
CA ILE A 201 9.24 2.57 -10.97
C ILE A 201 10.25 1.52 -10.54
N ASN A 202 11.24 1.94 -9.77
CA ASN A 202 12.18 0.99 -9.17
C ASN A 202 11.40 0.03 -8.27
N SER A 203 11.40 -1.24 -8.62
CA SER A 203 10.79 -2.27 -7.79
C SER A 203 11.47 -2.29 -6.43
N THR A 204 10.71 -2.14 -5.37
CA THR A 204 11.23 -2.41 -4.02
C THR A 204 11.50 -3.91 -3.94
N PRO A 205 12.74 -4.37 -3.70
CA PRO A 205 13.02 -5.79 -3.60
C PRO A 205 12.11 -6.44 -2.55
N ARG A 206 11.44 -7.54 -2.91
CA ARG A 206 10.50 -8.29 -2.04
C ARG A 206 11.09 -8.71 -0.69
N ASN A 207 12.41 -8.69 -0.53
CA ASN A 207 13.14 -9.35 0.55
C ASN A 207 13.80 -8.42 1.56
N LYS A 208 13.53 -7.12 1.54
CA LYS A 208 13.91 -6.29 2.69
C LYS A 208 12.63 -5.85 3.36
N PRO A 209 12.29 -6.42 4.54
CA PRO A 209 11.29 -5.80 5.39
C PRO A 209 11.71 -4.34 5.55
N VAL A 210 10.74 -3.43 5.54
CA VAL A 210 11.01 -2.01 5.81
C VAL A 210 11.54 -1.96 7.24
N ASP A 211 12.84 -1.93 7.39
CA ASP A 211 13.51 -1.99 8.71
C ASP A 211 13.28 -0.71 9.50
N ARG A 212 12.83 0.35 8.83
CA ARG A 212 12.56 1.63 9.46
C ARG A 212 11.43 2.40 8.80
N THR A 213 10.72 3.19 9.60
CA THR A 213 9.77 4.21 9.15
C THR A 213 10.19 5.55 9.73
N LEU A 214 10.47 6.52 8.88
CA LEU A 214 10.68 7.92 9.28
C LEU A 214 9.33 8.64 9.28
N LEU A 215 9.10 9.43 10.33
CA LEU A 215 7.82 10.10 10.54
C LEU A 215 7.89 11.54 10.06
N ALA A 216 7.18 11.84 8.98
CA ALA A 216 6.99 13.20 8.50
C ALA A 216 5.99 14.00 9.37
N GLN A 217 5.06 13.28 10.01
CA GLN A 217 4.08 13.89 10.92
C GLN A 217 4.67 14.10 12.30
N VAL A 218 4.20 15.14 12.97
CA VAL A 218 4.55 15.39 14.37
C VAL A 218 3.65 14.52 15.25
N LEU A 219 4.23 13.51 15.89
CA LEU A 219 3.53 12.69 16.88
C LEU A 219 4.14 12.93 18.26
N PRO A 220 3.47 13.68 19.15
CA PRO A 220 3.95 13.90 20.49
C PRO A 220 3.76 12.65 21.34
N VAL A 221 4.87 12.02 21.74
CA VAL A 221 4.85 10.77 22.54
C VAL A 221 5.38 10.97 23.95
N LYS A 222 5.71 12.21 24.34
CA LYS A 222 6.29 12.52 25.64
C LYS A 222 5.43 12.01 26.80
N SER A 223 4.12 12.28 26.78
CA SER A 223 3.18 11.84 27.81
C SER A 223 2.92 10.35 27.72
N ILE A 224 2.86 9.79 26.50
CA ILE A 224 2.63 8.37 26.26
C ILE A 224 3.72 7.51 26.91
N PHE A 225 4.98 7.91 26.71
CA PHE A 225 6.12 7.15 27.26
C PHE A 225 6.63 7.66 28.60
N GLY A 226 5.86 8.55 29.25
CA GLY A 226 6.20 9.07 30.59
C GLY A 226 7.53 9.81 30.66
N LEU A 227 7.93 10.50 29.58
CA LEU A 227 9.21 11.17 29.48
C LEU A 227 9.18 12.52 30.19
N SER A 228 10.16 12.73 31.10
CA SER A 228 10.35 14.02 31.78
C SER A 228 11.14 15.01 30.92
N LYS A 229 11.14 16.28 31.32
CA LYS A 229 12.01 17.28 30.67
C LYS A 229 13.49 16.92 30.73
N ASN A 230 13.91 16.28 31.82
CA ASN A 230 15.32 15.85 31.99
C ASN A 230 15.70 14.73 31.04
N ASP A 231 14.76 13.85 30.68
CA ASP A 231 14.99 12.80 29.69
C ASP A 231 15.24 13.37 28.30
N LEU A 232 14.61 14.50 27.97
CA LEU A 232 14.61 15.12 26.65
C LEU A 232 15.75 16.09 26.37
N LYS A 233 16.81 16.11 27.22
CA LYS A 233 18.03 16.91 26.95
C LYS A 233 18.77 16.47 25.69
N LYS A 234 18.61 15.23 25.31
CA LYS A 234 19.11 14.63 24.06
C LYS A 234 17.98 13.82 23.44
N PRO A 235 18.04 13.55 22.12
CA PRO A 235 17.15 12.56 21.51
C PRO A 235 17.22 11.23 22.25
N ILE A 236 16.12 10.50 22.28
CA ILE A 236 16.04 9.20 22.97
C ILE A 236 15.84 8.11 21.93
N LEU A 237 16.64 7.07 21.98
CA LEU A 237 16.37 5.80 21.34
C LEU A 237 15.80 4.85 22.39
N LEU A 238 14.50 4.60 22.30
CA LEU A 238 13.78 3.71 23.20
C LEU A 238 13.65 2.35 22.53
N SER A 239 14.40 1.36 22.99
CA SER A 239 14.43 0.03 22.38
C SER A 239 13.70 -0.98 23.23
N MET A 240 12.76 -1.70 22.62
CA MET A 240 12.05 -2.80 23.25
C MET A 240 12.68 -4.14 22.83
N THR A 241 13.00 -4.95 23.82
CA THR A 241 13.58 -6.27 23.68
C THR A 241 12.71 -7.30 24.41
N ARG A 242 12.94 -8.58 24.19
CA ARG A 242 12.37 -9.69 24.96
C ARG A 242 13.45 -10.69 25.31
N ASN A 243 13.12 -11.62 26.21
CA ASN A 243 13.97 -12.78 26.45
C ASN A 243 13.93 -13.72 25.23
N ASP A 244 14.91 -14.58 25.11
CA ASP A 244 15.03 -15.59 24.03
C ASP A 244 14.89 -14.99 22.61
N CYS A 245 15.55 -13.85 22.39
CA CYS A 245 15.53 -13.12 21.13
C CYS A 245 16.97 -12.89 20.63
N GLU A 246 17.42 -13.73 19.72
CA GLU A 246 18.76 -13.69 19.15
C GLU A 246 19.12 -12.31 18.54
N GLN A 247 18.18 -11.71 17.83
CA GLN A 247 18.37 -10.37 17.26
C GLN A 247 18.50 -9.28 18.33
N CYS A 248 17.77 -9.44 19.45
CA CYS A 248 17.88 -8.53 20.59
C CYS A 248 19.28 -8.62 21.22
N ASP A 249 19.77 -9.83 21.43
CA ASP A 249 21.09 -10.06 22.00
C ASP A 249 22.19 -9.53 21.10
N TYR A 250 22.09 -9.77 19.81
CA TYR A 250 22.99 -9.20 18.81
C TYR A 250 23.00 -7.67 18.84
N GLN A 251 21.82 -7.03 18.89
CA GLN A 251 21.70 -5.57 18.99
C GLN A 251 22.35 -5.03 20.27
N LEU A 252 22.07 -5.68 21.40
CA LEU A 252 22.63 -5.29 22.69
C LEU A 252 24.16 -5.43 22.73
N MET A 253 24.71 -6.52 22.15
CA MET A 253 26.15 -6.69 22.00
C MET A 253 26.78 -5.63 21.12
N THR A 254 26.12 -5.29 20.02
CA THR A 254 26.58 -4.24 19.08
C THR A 254 26.64 -2.89 19.80
N TRP A 255 25.60 -2.52 20.55
CA TRP A 255 25.59 -1.26 21.30
C TRP A 255 26.55 -1.25 22.49
N LYS A 256 26.85 -2.41 23.06
CA LYS A 256 27.87 -2.53 24.11
C LYS A 256 29.27 -2.24 23.59
N LYS A 257 29.57 -2.69 22.34
CA LYS A 257 30.83 -2.41 21.66
C LYS A 257 30.92 -0.99 21.11
N ASN A 258 29.84 -0.53 20.47
CA ASN A 258 29.74 0.76 19.80
C ASN A 258 28.43 1.46 20.21
N PRO A 259 28.38 2.13 21.36
CA PRO A 259 27.16 2.79 21.80
C PRO A 259 26.78 3.92 20.86
N PRO A 260 25.46 4.09 20.57
CA PRO A 260 24.99 5.19 19.75
C PRO A 260 25.39 6.54 20.36
N LYS A 261 25.99 7.42 19.54
CA LYS A 261 26.46 8.74 19.99
C LYS A 261 25.37 9.80 19.82
N GLY A 262 25.40 10.81 20.67
CA GLY A 262 24.51 11.98 20.55
C GLY A 262 23.06 11.78 21.01
N LEU A 263 22.71 10.60 21.52
CA LEU A 263 21.37 10.29 22.03
C LEU A 263 21.43 9.58 23.40
N THR A 264 20.29 9.46 24.04
CA THR A 264 20.09 8.64 25.25
C THR A 264 19.47 7.32 24.85
N LEU A 265 20.15 6.20 25.13
CA LEU A 265 19.61 4.87 24.87
C LEU A 265 18.84 4.39 26.10
N LYS A 266 17.58 4.02 25.93
CA LYS A 266 16.73 3.36 26.95
C LYS A 266 16.31 1.98 26.43
N ILE A 267 16.60 0.93 27.17
CA ILE A 267 16.26 -0.44 26.82
C ILE A 267 15.18 -0.93 27.77
N LEU A 268 14.09 -1.41 27.19
CA LEU A 268 12.95 -1.97 27.92
C LEU A 268 12.76 -3.43 27.52
N ASN A 269 12.55 -4.29 28.50
CA ASN A 269 12.19 -5.69 28.25
C ASN A 269 10.66 -5.82 28.25
N SER A 270 10.07 -6.31 27.14
CA SER A 270 8.62 -6.38 26.96
C SER A 270 7.94 -7.28 28.00
N GLU A 271 8.60 -8.37 28.43
CA GLU A 271 8.03 -9.29 29.44
C GLU A 271 8.03 -8.69 30.84
N LYS A 272 9.09 -7.94 31.18
CA LYS A 272 9.12 -7.18 32.44
C LYS A 272 8.10 -6.02 32.40
N LEU A 273 7.96 -5.41 31.24
CA LEU A 273 7.00 -4.33 31.05
C LEU A 273 5.56 -4.83 31.19
N ALA A 274 5.23 -5.96 30.56
CA ALA A 274 3.91 -6.57 30.68
C ALA A 274 3.53 -6.91 32.14
N LYS A 275 4.49 -7.36 32.94
CA LYS A 275 4.28 -7.65 34.38
C LYS A 275 4.07 -6.38 35.21
N ASN A 276 4.76 -5.30 34.89
CA ASN A 276 4.82 -4.10 35.72
C ASN A 276 3.98 -2.94 35.23
N ASN A 277 3.73 -2.86 33.92
CA ASN A 277 3.00 -1.76 33.30
C ASN A 277 2.39 -2.17 31.96
N GLN A 278 1.27 -2.87 32.04
CA GLN A 278 0.52 -3.33 30.87
C GLN A 278 0.08 -2.16 29.97
N LEU A 279 -0.32 -1.02 30.56
CA LEU A 279 -0.75 0.15 29.81
C LEU A 279 0.36 0.68 28.91
N LEU A 280 1.59 0.74 29.40
CA LEU A 280 2.73 1.21 28.61
C LEU A 280 3.02 0.25 27.43
N LEU A 281 2.90 -1.05 27.63
CA LEU A 281 3.04 -2.04 26.57
C LEU A 281 1.95 -1.86 25.47
N GLU A 282 0.71 -1.64 25.88
CA GLU A 282 -0.40 -1.37 24.95
C GLU A 282 -0.18 -0.09 24.15
N LEU A 283 0.35 0.96 24.79
CA LEU A 283 0.67 2.22 24.11
C LEU A 283 1.82 2.05 23.09
N PHE A 284 2.82 1.25 23.41
CA PHE A 284 3.85 0.85 22.45
C PHE A 284 3.24 0.10 21.27
N GLN A 285 2.35 -0.86 21.53
CA GLN A 285 1.68 -1.62 20.49
C GLN A 285 0.86 -0.70 19.58
N ILE A 286 0.03 0.17 20.14
CA ILE A 286 -0.78 1.12 19.38
C ILE A 286 0.12 2.03 18.52
N THR A 287 1.21 2.55 19.08
CA THR A 287 2.13 3.41 18.36
C THR A 287 2.82 2.66 17.21
N HIS A 288 3.26 1.44 17.48
CA HIS A 288 3.85 0.58 16.47
C HIS A 288 2.86 0.27 15.35
N ASP A 289 1.66 -0.19 15.70
CA ASP A 289 0.65 -0.62 14.74
C ASP A 289 0.17 0.53 13.86
N HIS A 290 0.07 1.73 14.42
CA HIS A 290 -0.31 2.92 13.66
C HIS A 290 0.64 3.21 12.47
N PHE A 291 1.92 2.92 12.61
CA PHE A 291 2.90 3.20 11.58
C PHE A 291 3.31 1.99 10.74
N TYR A 292 3.13 0.78 11.26
CA TYR A 292 3.46 -0.44 10.53
C TYR A 292 2.24 -1.18 10.00
N GLU A 293 1.03 -0.65 10.27
CA GLU A 293 -0.21 -1.19 9.73
C GLU A 293 -0.43 -2.68 10.06
N ILE A 294 0.27 -3.19 11.07
CA ILE A 294 0.15 -4.57 11.55
C ILE A 294 -0.68 -4.54 12.81
N ILE A 295 -1.97 -4.32 12.64
CA ILE A 295 -2.90 -4.24 13.75
C ILE A 295 -3.12 -5.65 14.33
N GLY A 296 -3.01 -5.78 15.65
CA GLY A 296 -3.32 -7.02 16.39
C GLY A 296 -2.22 -8.09 16.42
N ARG A 297 -1.03 -7.83 15.89
CA ARG A 297 0.13 -8.72 16.04
C ARG A 297 1.00 -8.29 17.22
N ALA A 298 1.68 -9.25 17.85
CA ALA A 298 2.68 -8.93 18.86
C ALA A 298 3.77 -8.02 18.30
N ILE A 299 4.24 -7.06 19.09
CA ILE A 299 5.33 -6.17 18.70
C ILE A 299 6.54 -7.03 18.30
N PRO A 300 7.09 -6.90 17.08
CA PRO A 300 8.33 -7.57 16.73
C PRO A 300 9.45 -7.06 17.62
N THR A 301 10.40 -7.91 17.98
CA THR A 301 11.56 -7.52 18.80
C THR A 301 12.87 -7.86 18.08
N PRO A 302 13.89 -7.00 18.20
CA PRO A 302 13.82 -5.67 18.80
C PRO A 302 13.00 -4.69 17.97
N VAL A 303 12.27 -3.79 18.61
CA VAL A 303 11.68 -2.60 18.00
C VAL A 303 12.18 -1.37 18.74
N SER A 304 12.50 -0.32 18.01
CA SER A 304 13.07 0.88 18.60
C SER A 304 12.39 2.15 18.10
N PHE A 305 12.20 3.10 18.98
CA PHE A 305 11.52 4.37 18.74
C PHE A 305 12.51 5.51 18.95
N LEU A 306 12.75 6.30 17.90
CA LEU A 306 13.59 7.47 17.97
C LEU A 306 12.74 8.70 18.26
N ILE A 307 13.01 9.33 19.40
CA ILE A 307 12.22 10.44 19.94
C ILE A 307 13.11 11.69 19.97
N SER A 308 12.62 12.78 19.42
CA SER A 308 13.34 14.06 19.41
C SER A 308 13.39 14.72 20.80
N THR A 309 14.24 15.74 20.95
CA THR A 309 14.30 16.59 22.16
C THR A 309 13.00 17.35 22.45
N LYS A 310 12.12 17.48 21.46
CA LYS A 310 10.77 18.04 21.64
C LYS A 310 9.77 17.01 22.18
N GLY A 311 10.15 15.73 22.27
CA GLY A 311 9.27 14.64 22.72
C GLY A 311 8.38 14.09 21.61
N ASN A 312 8.77 14.30 20.35
CA ASN A 312 8.06 13.79 19.19
C ASN A 312 8.71 12.52 18.68
N LEU A 313 7.90 11.52 18.33
CA LEU A 313 8.36 10.32 17.63
C LEU A 313 8.78 10.70 16.21
N ARG A 314 9.99 10.27 15.81
CA ARG A 314 10.57 10.62 14.51
C ARG A 314 10.89 9.43 13.65
N ALA A 315 11.22 8.29 14.25
CA ALA A 315 11.47 7.07 13.53
C ALA A 315 11.09 5.85 14.36
N ILE A 316 10.68 4.79 13.68
CA ILE A 316 10.47 3.46 14.25
C ILE A 316 11.32 2.48 13.46
N TYR A 317 12.10 1.69 14.17
CA TYR A 317 12.97 0.65 13.60
C TYR A 317 12.47 -0.73 14.00
N ARG A 318 12.47 -1.65 13.05
CA ARG A 318 12.11 -3.06 13.24
C ARG A 318 13.36 -3.91 13.07
N GLY A 319 13.62 -4.78 14.02
CA GLY A 319 14.82 -5.61 14.00
C GLY A 319 16.08 -4.83 14.40
N VAL A 320 17.21 -5.33 13.98
CA VAL A 320 18.54 -4.77 14.30
C VAL A 320 18.78 -3.48 13.54
N ILE A 321 19.18 -2.44 14.27
CA ILE A 321 19.47 -1.12 13.70
C ILE A 321 20.93 -1.07 13.25
N ASP A 322 21.14 -0.75 11.98
CA ASP A 322 22.49 -0.42 11.50
C ASP A 322 22.96 0.93 12.06
N PRO A 323 24.15 0.99 12.68
CA PRO A 323 24.67 2.22 13.29
C PRO A 323 24.83 3.39 12.30
N LYS A 324 25.13 3.11 11.03
CA LYS A 324 25.25 4.14 10.00
C LYS A 324 23.88 4.74 9.70
N THR A 325 22.87 3.91 9.48
CA THR A 325 21.48 4.31 9.27
C THR A 325 20.96 5.17 10.43
N LEU A 326 21.22 4.76 11.68
CA LEU A 326 20.84 5.54 12.84
C LEU A 326 21.51 6.92 12.86
N SER A 327 22.77 7.00 12.50
CA SER A 327 23.51 8.26 12.46
C SER A 327 22.97 9.21 11.38
N GLU A 328 22.65 8.69 10.21
CA GLU A 328 22.02 9.45 9.11
C GLU A 328 20.64 9.98 9.51
N ASP A 329 19.83 9.16 10.15
CA ASP A 329 18.53 9.55 10.63
C ASP A 329 18.61 10.63 11.72
N MET A 330 19.57 10.51 12.63
CA MET A 330 19.82 11.51 13.65
C MET A 330 20.13 12.89 13.06
N ILE A 331 20.87 12.95 11.96
CA ILE A 331 21.14 14.20 11.24
C ILE A 331 19.87 14.72 10.57
N SER A 332 19.13 13.85 9.91
CA SER A 332 17.91 14.19 9.17
C SER A 332 16.81 14.75 10.06
N ILE A 333 16.66 14.22 11.29
CA ILE A 333 15.63 14.70 12.24
C ILE A 333 15.98 15.99 12.96
N GLN A 334 17.23 16.41 12.97
CA GLN A 334 17.65 17.70 13.53
C GLN A 334 17.24 18.87 12.63
N ASN A 335 17.22 18.63 11.34
CA ASN A 335 16.73 19.58 10.37
C ASN A 335 15.20 19.39 10.26
N ASP A 336 14.42 20.26 10.88
CA ASP A 336 12.94 20.28 10.77
C ASP A 336 12.45 20.51 9.30
N ASN A 337 13.35 20.46 8.33
CA ASN A 337 13.10 20.71 6.92
C ASN A 337 12.61 19.46 6.18
N LEU A 338 11.44 19.54 5.72
CA LEU A 338 10.69 19.15 4.51
C LEU A 338 11.04 17.83 3.77
N ASP A 339 12.28 17.41 3.70
CA ASP A 339 12.68 16.24 2.92
C ASP A 339 12.40 14.90 3.60
N LEU A 340 12.05 14.90 4.90
CA LEU A 340 11.60 13.69 5.58
C LEU A 340 10.37 13.05 4.92
N ARG A 341 9.55 13.84 4.26
CA ARG A 341 8.38 13.33 3.52
C ARG A 341 8.79 12.45 2.34
N ASN A 342 9.80 12.87 1.60
CA ASN A 342 10.31 12.11 0.45
C ASN A 342 11.09 10.88 0.90
N ILE A 343 11.83 10.98 2.02
CA ILE A 343 12.59 9.86 2.59
C ILE A 343 11.68 8.84 3.28
N SER A 344 10.53 9.26 3.83
CA SER A 344 9.58 8.38 4.52
C SER A 344 8.70 7.56 3.58
N LEU A 345 8.68 7.91 2.30
CA LEU A 345 7.92 7.17 1.29
C LEU A 345 8.82 6.13 0.62
N PRO A 346 8.30 4.94 0.29
CA PRO A 346 9.05 3.93 -0.44
C PRO A 346 9.26 4.27 -1.93
N PHE A 347 8.65 5.35 -2.42
CA PHE A 347 8.75 5.86 -3.80
C PHE A 347 8.69 7.39 -3.80
N GLU A 348 9.28 7.99 -4.82
CA GLU A 348 9.18 9.43 -5.05
C GLU A 348 7.74 9.80 -5.45
N GLY A 349 7.13 10.71 -4.71
CA GLY A 349 5.76 11.14 -4.96
C GLY A 349 5.44 12.48 -4.31
N ILE A 350 4.32 13.08 -4.72
CA ILE A 350 3.79 14.28 -4.07
C ILE A 350 2.98 13.83 -2.85
N TRP A 351 3.50 14.14 -1.66
CA TRP A 351 2.77 13.92 -0.43
C TRP A 351 1.72 15.03 -0.22
N ALA A 352 0.45 14.67 -0.23
CA ALA A 352 -0.62 15.54 0.24
C ALA A 352 -0.87 15.27 1.72
N SER A 353 -0.42 16.17 2.61
CA SER A 353 -0.78 16.08 4.02
C SER A 353 -2.28 16.31 4.18
N ARG A 354 -2.99 15.39 4.83
CA ARG A 354 -4.32 15.72 5.35
C ARG A 354 -4.16 16.85 6.37
N SER A 355 -5.00 17.87 6.26
CA SER A 355 -5.16 18.86 7.34
C SER A 355 -5.38 18.11 8.65
N ASN A 356 -4.64 18.48 9.67
CA ASN A 356 -4.74 17.88 11.00
C ASN A 356 -6.21 17.90 11.45
N PRO A 357 -6.85 16.78 11.74
CA PRO A 357 -8.25 16.77 12.19
C PRO A 357 -8.41 17.19 13.65
N THR A 358 -7.36 17.70 14.28
CA THR A 358 -7.35 18.20 15.64
C THR A 358 -6.77 19.61 15.66
N ALA A 359 -7.53 20.54 15.12
CA ALA A 359 -7.48 21.93 15.53
C ALA A 359 -8.79 22.24 16.22
#